data_c98fe151fb719a4dd300fd00676cd5f3
#
_entry.id   c98fe151fb719a4dd300fd00676cd5f3
#
_cell.length_a   1.000
_cell.length_b   1.000
_cell.length_c   1.000
_cell.angle_alpha   90.00
_cell.angle_beta   90.00
_cell.angle_gamma   90.00
#
_symmetry.space_group_name_H-M   'P 1'
#
loop_
_entity.id
_entity.type
_entity.pdbx_description
1 polymer ?
#
loop_
_entity_poly.entity_id
_entity_poly.type
_entity_poly.pdbx_seq_one_letter_code
_entity_poly.pdbx_strand_id
1 'polypeptide(L)'
;MVNRHQFSAVASIVAVACAQCPDYLDYAEVPHGPYSSGRYNLSYQRPDPACRTFTSSVVEDAVNRVKGDIADPDLRRLFENTYPNTLDTAIRWKGTAEGSDEELTFVITGDINAMWLRDSANQMQSYLPLLEASSSSDSIASLYRGVINLQARYLLTSPYCNSFQPPVESGIEPAPNPSASEDTVVPPYNNQSVFECKYELDSIASFLEVSTNYWQATNDTEFFGKYSWLSAVQAVLSVAEAMMTPTYGEDGSVLDSPYTFTRLTDRATETLANDGIGNPVQNGTGLIRSAFRPSDDSTIYQLFIPANMMFSRYVGSAAEIVSALGGSNSSELASRMTDMSNSLREAITKHGIVNTPSHGQVYAFEVDGFFSQNIMDDANIPSLLSAPFLGYLDANDTVYQNTRDLILSAGNSYYMRGPVINAIGGPHQGPGMAWPMASIVRIFTSDDDNEITEQLQEIVSSTDGLGLIHESINSHNVSDWTRQW
;
A
#
# COMPACT_ATOMS: atom_id res chain seq x y z
N MET A 1 20.37 -78.56 25.04
CA MET A 1 21.12 -77.52 24.29
C MET A 1 20.15 -76.90 23.32
N VAL A 2 19.67 -75.66 23.66
CA VAL A 2 18.73 -74.93 22.82
C VAL A 2 19.43 -73.62 22.41
N ASN A 3 19.73 -73.46 21.12
CA ASN A 3 20.35 -72.32 20.55
C ASN A 3 19.28 -71.21 20.38
N ARG A 4 19.48 -70.08 21.04
CA ARG A 4 18.72 -68.85 20.83
C ARG A 4 19.46 -67.99 19.81
N HIS A 5 18.91 -67.84 18.62
CA HIS A 5 19.32 -66.79 17.68
C HIS A 5 18.70 -65.45 18.09
N GLN A 6 19.54 -64.50 18.46
CA GLN A 6 19.15 -63.08 18.63
C GLN A 6 19.12 -62.43 17.24
N PHE A 7 17.94 -61.97 16.81
CA PHE A 7 17.83 -61.04 15.69
C PHE A 7 17.97 -59.61 16.23
N SER A 8 19.06 -58.94 15.88
CA SER A 8 19.22 -57.51 16.08
C SER A 8 18.55 -56.78 14.91
N ALA A 9 17.43 -56.13 15.19
CA ALA A 9 16.82 -55.21 14.24
C ALA A 9 17.58 -53.87 14.31
N VAL A 10 18.28 -53.51 13.26
CA VAL A 10 18.87 -52.17 13.08
C VAL A 10 17.77 -51.28 12.58
N ALA A 11 17.23 -50.43 13.45
CA ALA A 11 16.35 -49.34 13.07
C ALA A 11 17.19 -48.22 12.45
N SER A 12 17.15 -48.08 11.15
CA SER A 12 17.69 -46.90 10.46
C SER A 12 16.81 -45.71 10.74
N ILE A 13 17.25 -44.81 11.61
CA ILE A 13 16.64 -43.48 11.81
C ILE A 13 17.07 -42.65 10.62
N VAL A 14 16.17 -42.50 9.65
CA VAL A 14 16.31 -41.48 8.61
C VAL A 14 16.02 -40.15 9.31
N ALA A 15 17.07 -39.43 9.67
CA ALA A 15 16.96 -38.03 10.06
C ALA A 15 16.55 -37.25 8.80
N VAL A 16 15.29 -36.87 8.72
CA VAL A 16 14.83 -35.83 7.79
C VAL A 16 15.44 -34.53 8.34
N ALA A 17 16.52 -34.10 7.72
CA ALA A 17 17.01 -32.73 7.94
C ALA A 17 15.90 -31.81 7.41
N CYS A 18 15.14 -31.19 8.29
CA CYS A 18 14.38 -30.00 7.93
C CYS A 18 15.40 -28.98 7.44
N ALA A 19 15.44 -28.73 6.14
CA ALA A 19 16.22 -27.62 5.61
C ALA A 19 15.70 -26.35 6.30
N GLN A 20 16.57 -25.65 7.01
CA GLN A 20 16.21 -24.37 7.63
C GLN A 20 15.96 -23.41 6.48
N CYS A 21 14.76 -22.82 6.42
CA CYS A 21 14.43 -21.84 5.40
C CYS A 21 15.37 -20.63 5.54
N PRO A 22 15.97 -20.17 4.43
CA PRO A 22 16.78 -18.95 4.46
C PRO A 22 15.91 -17.75 4.82
N ASP A 23 16.53 -16.72 5.41
CA ASP A 23 15.91 -15.41 5.44
C ASP A 23 15.68 -14.95 4.01
N TYR A 24 14.46 -14.49 3.70
CA TYR A 24 14.13 -14.14 2.32
C TYR A 24 14.85 -12.87 1.85
N LEU A 25 15.15 -11.94 2.75
CA LEU A 25 15.91 -10.74 2.40
C LEU A 25 17.29 -11.10 1.88
N ASP A 26 18.02 -11.94 2.63
CA ASP A 26 19.33 -12.44 2.22
C ASP A 26 19.23 -13.28 0.93
N TYR A 27 18.17 -14.10 0.80
CA TYR A 27 17.94 -14.95 -0.36
C TYR A 27 17.71 -14.11 -1.62
N ALA A 28 16.89 -13.05 -1.53
CA ALA A 28 16.50 -12.22 -2.66
C ALA A 28 17.64 -11.35 -3.23
N GLU A 29 18.71 -11.11 -2.46
CA GLU A 29 19.89 -10.37 -2.92
C GLU A 29 20.84 -11.19 -3.81
N VAL A 30 20.66 -12.51 -3.86
CA VAL A 30 21.57 -13.41 -4.56
C VAL A 30 20.86 -14.07 -5.74
N PRO A 31 21.49 -14.11 -6.94
CA PRO A 31 20.92 -14.78 -8.10
C PRO A 31 20.84 -16.31 -7.91
N HIS A 32 19.70 -16.91 -8.27
CA HIS A 32 19.43 -18.35 -8.21
C HIS A 32 19.04 -18.92 -9.58
N GLY A 33 19.49 -20.14 -9.87
CA GLY A 33 19.00 -20.90 -11.03
C GLY A 33 17.69 -21.65 -10.73
N PRO A 34 16.97 -22.09 -11.78
CA PRO A 34 17.29 -21.96 -13.19
C PRO A 34 17.03 -20.53 -13.72
N TYR A 35 17.95 -20.02 -14.53
CA TYR A 35 17.82 -18.70 -15.13
C TYR A 35 16.84 -18.69 -16.31
N SER A 36 16.25 -17.51 -16.63
CA SER A 36 15.46 -17.33 -17.83
C SER A 36 16.34 -17.49 -19.09
N SER A 37 15.72 -17.86 -20.21
CA SER A 37 16.44 -17.99 -21.49
C SER A 37 16.42 -16.71 -22.33
N GLY A 38 15.97 -15.59 -21.75
CA GLY A 38 15.88 -14.29 -22.42
C GLY A 38 17.19 -13.50 -22.39
N ARG A 39 17.11 -12.25 -22.83
CA ARG A 39 18.25 -11.34 -22.95
C ARG A 39 18.92 -11.05 -21.61
N TYR A 40 18.11 -10.93 -20.53
CA TYR A 40 18.58 -10.49 -19.23
C TYR A 40 18.95 -11.65 -18.31
N ASN A 41 18.65 -12.91 -18.69
CA ASN A 41 19.03 -14.11 -17.93
C ASN A 41 18.60 -14.03 -16.48
N LEU A 42 17.32 -13.69 -16.24
CA LEU A 42 16.78 -13.39 -14.93
C LEU A 42 16.80 -14.61 -14.01
N SER A 43 17.16 -14.38 -12.76
CA SER A 43 17.18 -15.32 -11.65
C SER A 43 15.79 -15.88 -11.33
N TYR A 44 15.74 -17.06 -10.70
CA TYR A 44 14.53 -17.61 -10.07
C TYR A 44 14.53 -17.23 -8.60
N GLN A 45 13.52 -16.48 -8.15
CA GLN A 45 13.53 -15.88 -6.81
C GLN A 45 12.43 -16.40 -5.89
N ARG A 46 11.60 -17.34 -6.32
CA ARG A 46 10.61 -17.94 -5.41
C ARG A 46 11.30 -18.87 -4.42
N PRO A 47 10.97 -18.79 -3.12
CA PRO A 47 11.50 -19.72 -2.12
C PRO A 47 11.02 -21.16 -2.38
N ASP A 48 11.75 -22.13 -1.81
CA ASP A 48 11.30 -23.52 -1.82
C ASP A 48 9.84 -23.60 -1.33
N PRO A 49 8.98 -24.43 -1.94
CA PRO A 49 7.58 -24.57 -1.52
C PRO A 49 7.37 -24.82 -0.03
N ALA A 50 8.30 -25.50 0.63
CA ALA A 50 8.25 -25.74 2.08
C ALA A 50 8.55 -24.49 2.92
N CYS A 51 9.12 -23.45 2.30
CA CYS A 51 9.50 -22.18 2.94
C CYS A 51 8.53 -21.02 2.64
N ARG A 52 7.51 -21.27 1.83
CA ARG A 52 6.49 -20.25 1.52
C ARG A 52 5.57 -20.03 2.70
N THR A 53 5.23 -18.76 2.95
CA THR A 53 4.43 -18.37 4.11
C THR A 53 2.95 -18.71 3.96
N PHE A 54 2.44 -18.70 2.72
CA PHE A 54 1.07 -19.12 2.39
C PHE A 54 1.05 -19.75 0.99
N THR A 55 0.25 -20.80 0.83
CA THR A 55 0.11 -21.48 -0.47
C THR A 55 -1.37 -21.50 -0.89
N SER A 56 -1.63 -21.06 -2.12
CA SER A 56 -2.96 -21.08 -2.73
C SER A 56 -2.89 -21.81 -4.08
N SER A 57 -3.64 -22.91 -4.23
CA SER A 57 -3.73 -23.62 -5.51
C SER A 57 -4.29 -22.73 -6.62
N VAL A 58 -5.24 -21.84 -6.31
CA VAL A 58 -5.84 -20.91 -7.28
C VAL A 58 -4.78 -19.93 -7.82
N VAL A 59 -3.87 -19.45 -6.96
CA VAL A 59 -2.78 -18.56 -7.38
C VAL A 59 -1.73 -19.35 -8.18
N GLU A 60 -1.36 -20.56 -7.76
CA GLU A 60 -0.41 -21.40 -8.52
C GLU A 60 -0.95 -21.76 -9.92
N ASP A 61 -2.24 -22.05 -10.02
CA ASP A 61 -2.88 -22.32 -11.31
C ASP A 61 -2.90 -21.07 -12.20
N ALA A 62 -3.15 -19.89 -11.63
CA ALA A 62 -3.08 -18.62 -12.34
C ALA A 62 -1.65 -18.33 -12.82
N VAL A 63 -0.63 -18.54 -11.97
CA VAL A 63 0.79 -18.39 -12.34
C VAL A 63 1.12 -19.30 -13.53
N ASN A 64 0.75 -20.57 -13.45
CA ASN A 64 1.05 -21.54 -14.51
C ASN A 64 0.36 -21.20 -15.83
N ARG A 65 -0.89 -20.75 -15.78
CA ARG A 65 -1.66 -20.32 -16.96
C ARG A 65 -1.05 -19.10 -17.62
N VAL A 66 -0.86 -18.02 -16.87
CA VAL A 66 -0.36 -16.74 -17.40
C VAL A 66 1.07 -16.88 -17.93
N LYS A 67 1.92 -17.65 -17.26
CA LYS A 67 3.26 -18.00 -17.78
C LYS A 67 3.20 -18.67 -19.15
N GLY A 68 2.15 -19.45 -19.41
CA GLY A 68 1.94 -20.10 -20.72
C GLY A 68 1.63 -19.09 -21.84
N ASP A 69 1.02 -17.98 -21.50
CA ASP A 69 0.60 -16.94 -22.44
C ASP A 69 1.70 -15.88 -22.68
N ILE A 70 2.66 -15.72 -21.78
CA ILE A 70 3.76 -14.76 -21.95
C ILE A 70 4.85 -15.35 -22.85
N ALA A 71 5.06 -14.73 -24.02
CA ALA A 71 6.04 -15.18 -24.99
C ALA A 71 7.49 -14.82 -24.60
N ASP A 72 7.73 -13.61 -24.06
CA ASP A 72 9.05 -13.15 -23.63
C ASP A 72 9.52 -13.94 -22.40
N PRO A 73 10.72 -14.61 -22.44
CA PRO A 73 11.15 -15.45 -21.33
C PRO A 73 11.58 -14.70 -20.08
N ASP A 74 12.03 -13.44 -20.20
CA ASP A 74 12.42 -12.61 -19.04
C ASP A 74 11.18 -12.05 -18.37
N LEU A 75 10.20 -11.53 -19.13
CA LEU A 75 8.91 -11.09 -18.60
C LEU A 75 8.16 -12.25 -17.91
N ARG A 76 8.20 -13.45 -18.52
CA ARG A 76 7.65 -14.67 -17.92
C ARG A 76 8.28 -14.99 -16.56
N ARG A 77 9.60 -14.88 -16.45
CA ARG A 77 10.33 -15.10 -15.21
C ARG A 77 10.02 -14.02 -14.17
N LEU A 78 9.97 -12.76 -14.58
CA LEU A 78 9.60 -11.66 -13.69
C LEU A 78 8.20 -11.89 -13.11
N PHE A 79 7.21 -12.20 -13.95
CA PHE A 79 5.86 -12.54 -13.50
C PHE A 79 5.84 -13.74 -12.54
N GLU A 80 6.58 -14.81 -12.85
CA GLU A 80 6.69 -16.01 -12.01
C GLU A 80 7.23 -15.69 -10.61
N ASN A 81 8.20 -14.79 -10.51
CA ASN A 81 8.80 -14.39 -9.24
C ASN A 81 7.91 -13.44 -8.45
N THR A 82 7.29 -12.45 -9.13
CA THR A 82 6.68 -11.30 -8.45
C THR A 82 5.20 -11.49 -8.13
N TYR A 83 4.43 -12.14 -9.01
CA TYR A 83 2.99 -12.27 -8.79
C TYR A 83 2.63 -13.02 -7.49
N PRO A 84 3.25 -14.16 -7.15
CA PRO A 84 2.98 -14.86 -5.89
C PRO A 84 3.78 -14.33 -4.69
N ASN A 85 4.64 -13.30 -4.84
CA ASN A 85 5.63 -12.92 -3.85
C ASN A 85 5.02 -12.63 -2.47
N THR A 86 3.93 -11.86 -2.37
CA THR A 86 3.26 -11.59 -1.10
C THR A 86 2.85 -12.86 -0.37
N LEU A 87 2.31 -13.86 -1.08
CA LEU A 87 1.92 -15.14 -0.47
C LEU A 87 3.15 -15.98 -0.11
N ASP A 88 4.17 -15.93 -0.94
CA ASP A 88 5.39 -16.70 -0.72
C ASP A 88 6.20 -16.19 0.49
N THR A 89 6.13 -14.85 0.81
CA THR A 89 7.11 -14.23 1.72
C THR A 89 6.52 -13.32 2.79
N ALA A 90 5.37 -12.68 2.55
CA ALA A 90 4.89 -11.56 3.38
C ALA A 90 3.69 -11.89 4.28
N ILE A 91 3.05 -13.06 4.15
CA ILE A 91 2.01 -13.49 5.09
C ILE A 91 2.69 -13.98 6.37
N ARG A 92 3.08 -13.06 7.23
CA ARG A 92 3.89 -13.37 8.41
C ARG A 92 3.15 -14.21 9.43
N TRP A 93 1.84 -14.01 9.56
CA TRP A 93 0.99 -14.81 10.42
C TRP A 93 -0.47 -14.77 9.94
N LYS A 94 -1.16 -15.88 10.11
CA LYS A 94 -2.60 -16.02 9.89
C LYS A 94 -3.21 -16.91 10.96
N GLY A 95 -4.32 -16.47 11.52
CA GLY A 95 -5.02 -17.20 12.56
C GLY A 95 -6.41 -16.65 12.83
N THR A 96 -6.91 -16.89 14.04
CA THR A 96 -8.17 -16.36 14.53
C THR A 96 -7.98 -15.67 15.88
N ALA A 97 -8.88 -14.76 16.21
CA ALA A 97 -8.93 -14.14 17.53
C ALA A 97 -9.21 -15.21 18.61
N GLU A 98 -8.68 -15.00 19.80
CA GLU A 98 -8.89 -15.91 20.91
C GLU A 98 -10.38 -16.03 21.27
N GLY A 99 -10.90 -17.26 21.29
CA GLY A 99 -12.29 -17.54 21.62
C GLY A 99 -13.32 -17.08 20.59
N SER A 100 -12.91 -16.79 19.37
CA SER A 100 -13.74 -16.28 18.26
C SER A 100 -13.40 -16.98 16.95
N ASP A 101 -14.29 -16.85 15.96
CA ASP A 101 -14.07 -17.24 14.57
C ASP A 101 -13.59 -16.04 13.70
N GLU A 102 -13.25 -14.91 14.32
CA GLU A 102 -12.70 -13.74 13.65
C GLU A 102 -11.33 -14.04 13.05
N GLU A 103 -11.27 -14.15 11.74
CA GLU A 103 -10.01 -14.36 11.00
C GLU A 103 -9.13 -13.13 11.08
N LEU A 104 -7.82 -13.34 11.27
CA LEU A 104 -6.80 -12.30 11.33
C LEU A 104 -5.63 -12.69 10.42
N THR A 105 -5.13 -11.74 9.65
CA THR A 105 -3.97 -11.94 8.76
C THR A 105 -3.00 -10.77 8.91
N PHE A 106 -1.77 -11.06 9.35
CA PHE A 106 -0.70 -10.09 9.50
C PHE A 106 0.22 -10.16 8.29
N VAL A 107 0.17 -9.12 7.47
CA VAL A 107 0.95 -8.99 6.22
C VAL A 107 2.02 -7.93 6.44
N ILE A 108 3.28 -8.33 6.30
CA ILE A 108 4.42 -7.41 6.44
C ILE A 108 4.74 -6.74 5.10
N THR A 109 5.49 -5.64 5.13
CA THR A 109 5.96 -4.96 3.92
C THR A 109 6.88 -5.82 3.07
N GLY A 110 7.66 -6.68 3.70
CA GLY A 110 8.67 -7.56 3.10
C GLY A 110 9.94 -7.58 3.95
N ASP A 111 10.58 -6.44 4.11
CA ASP A 111 11.81 -6.27 4.90
C ASP A 111 11.57 -5.85 6.36
N ILE A 112 10.44 -5.22 6.67
CA ILE A 112 10.09 -4.76 8.01
C ILE A 112 9.00 -5.65 8.59
N ASN A 113 9.22 -6.21 9.79
CA ASN A 113 8.25 -7.06 10.47
C ASN A 113 7.13 -6.24 11.14
N ALA A 114 6.47 -5.40 10.33
CA ALA A 114 5.33 -4.57 10.71
C ALA A 114 4.32 -4.50 9.57
N MET A 115 3.06 -4.19 9.88
CA MET A 115 1.97 -4.11 8.92
C MET A 115 1.54 -2.66 8.73
N TRP A 116 1.82 -2.08 7.56
CA TRP A 116 1.22 -0.84 7.13
C TRP A 116 -0.21 -1.08 6.62
N LEU A 117 -1.11 -0.14 6.91
CA LEU A 117 -2.50 -0.22 6.42
C LEU A 117 -2.54 -0.16 4.90
N ARG A 118 -1.84 0.78 4.30
CA ARG A 118 -1.73 0.96 2.84
C ARG A 118 -1.09 -0.25 2.18
N ASP A 119 0.09 -0.66 2.65
CA ASP A 119 0.87 -1.75 2.03
C ASP A 119 0.10 -3.06 2.04
N SER A 120 -0.46 -3.45 3.18
CA SER A 120 -1.21 -4.70 3.30
C SER A 120 -2.47 -4.72 2.43
N ALA A 121 -3.15 -3.58 2.24
CA ALA A 121 -4.25 -3.48 1.30
C ALA A 121 -3.78 -3.62 -0.15
N ASN A 122 -2.72 -2.89 -0.55
CA ASN A 122 -2.17 -2.93 -1.91
C ASN A 122 -1.59 -4.30 -2.27
N GLN A 123 -0.91 -4.98 -1.35
CA GLN A 123 -0.39 -6.33 -1.57
C GLN A 123 -1.51 -7.35 -1.86
N MET A 124 -2.71 -7.14 -1.31
CA MET A 124 -3.87 -7.99 -1.62
C MET A 124 -4.46 -7.72 -3.02
N GLN A 125 -4.30 -6.51 -3.59
CA GLN A 125 -4.87 -6.13 -4.90
C GLN A 125 -4.45 -7.07 -6.02
N SER A 126 -3.24 -7.61 -6.00
CA SER A 126 -2.75 -8.56 -7.00
C SER A 126 -3.64 -9.80 -7.14
N TYR A 127 -4.35 -10.17 -6.09
CA TYR A 127 -5.20 -11.37 -6.04
C TYR A 127 -6.69 -11.08 -6.22
N LEU A 128 -7.07 -9.81 -6.38
CA LEU A 128 -8.47 -9.41 -6.59
C LEU A 128 -9.13 -10.12 -7.79
N PRO A 129 -8.45 -10.33 -8.94
CA PRO A 129 -9.04 -11.08 -10.06
C PRO A 129 -9.31 -12.57 -9.78
N LEU A 130 -8.76 -13.10 -8.69
CA LEU A 130 -8.92 -14.50 -8.25
C LEU A 130 -9.81 -14.63 -7.01
N LEU A 131 -10.31 -13.50 -6.51
CA LEU A 131 -11.08 -13.45 -5.28
C LEU A 131 -12.51 -13.91 -5.54
N GLU A 132 -12.91 -15.00 -4.89
CA GLU A 132 -14.25 -15.54 -4.87
C GLU A 132 -14.72 -15.76 -3.44
N ALA A 133 -16.04 -15.72 -3.20
CA ALA A 133 -16.63 -16.03 -1.90
C ALA A 133 -16.25 -17.46 -1.46
N SER A 134 -15.67 -17.59 -0.29
CA SER A 134 -15.26 -18.89 0.27
C SER A 134 -15.23 -18.85 1.80
N SER A 135 -15.71 -19.92 2.43
CA SER A 135 -15.59 -20.13 3.89
C SER A 135 -14.33 -20.93 4.27
N SER A 136 -13.52 -21.37 3.28
CA SER A 136 -12.30 -22.12 3.56
C SER A 136 -11.22 -21.23 4.16
N SER A 137 -10.57 -21.70 5.21
CA SER A 137 -9.52 -20.97 5.93
C SER A 137 -8.20 -20.82 5.14
N ASP A 138 -8.04 -21.56 4.05
CA ASP A 138 -6.90 -21.50 3.14
C ASP A 138 -7.18 -20.74 1.82
N SER A 139 -8.36 -20.08 1.74
CA SER A 139 -8.80 -19.31 0.59
C SER A 139 -8.22 -17.89 0.57
N ILE A 140 -8.18 -17.28 -0.62
CA ILE A 140 -7.90 -15.85 -0.79
C ILE A 140 -8.92 -15.00 -0.02
N ALA A 141 -10.20 -15.38 -0.02
CA ALA A 141 -11.24 -14.68 0.75
C ALA A 141 -10.92 -14.64 2.25
N SER A 142 -10.40 -15.74 2.81
CA SER A 142 -9.98 -15.81 4.21
C SER A 142 -8.80 -14.86 4.51
N LEU A 143 -7.84 -14.71 3.59
CA LEU A 143 -6.77 -13.71 3.74
C LEU A 143 -7.34 -12.28 3.77
N TYR A 144 -8.24 -11.95 2.84
CA TYR A 144 -8.90 -10.63 2.82
C TYR A 144 -9.66 -10.33 4.11
N ARG A 145 -10.49 -11.28 4.57
CA ARG A 145 -11.22 -11.11 5.84
C ARG A 145 -10.28 -10.89 7.01
N GLY A 146 -9.17 -11.64 7.03
CA GLY A 146 -8.16 -11.49 8.07
C GLY A 146 -7.46 -10.14 8.05
N VAL A 147 -7.11 -9.60 6.87
CA VAL A 147 -6.53 -8.26 6.71
C VAL A 147 -7.53 -7.19 7.15
N ILE A 148 -8.79 -7.25 6.68
CA ILE A 148 -9.83 -6.27 7.01
C ILE A 148 -10.09 -6.24 8.53
N ASN A 149 -10.22 -7.41 9.17
CA ASN A 149 -10.46 -7.48 10.61
C ASN A 149 -9.28 -6.92 11.41
N LEU A 150 -8.05 -7.26 11.02
CA LEU A 150 -6.86 -6.79 11.73
C LEU A 150 -6.66 -5.27 11.55
N GLN A 151 -6.87 -4.75 10.34
CA GLN A 151 -6.87 -3.30 10.11
C GLN A 151 -7.96 -2.58 10.93
N ALA A 152 -9.16 -3.16 11.02
CA ALA A 152 -10.24 -2.61 11.85
C ALA A 152 -9.82 -2.49 13.33
N ARG A 153 -9.14 -3.50 13.89
CA ARG A 153 -8.63 -3.48 15.26
C ARG A 153 -7.55 -2.42 15.45
N TYR A 154 -6.65 -2.28 14.49
CA TYR A 154 -5.59 -1.27 14.51
C TYR A 154 -6.16 0.15 14.50
N LEU A 155 -7.14 0.41 13.64
CA LEU A 155 -7.84 1.70 13.57
C LEU A 155 -8.62 2.04 14.86
N LEU A 156 -9.15 1.06 15.56
CA LEU A 156 -9.79 1.27 16.87
C LEU A 156 -8.76 1.54 17.97
N THR A 157 -7.54 1.04 17.83
CA THR A 157 -6.48 1.22 18.81
C THR A 157 -5.77 2.57 18.64
N SER A 158 -5.40 2.92 17.39
CA SER A 158 -4.60 4.12 17.09
C SER A 158 -4.91 4.63 15.67
N PRO A 159 -6.05 5.33 15.47
CA PRO A 159 -6.55 5.67 14.14
C PRO A 159 -5.73 6.74 13.40
N TYR A 160 -4.78 7.38 14.06
CA TYR A 160 -3.83 8.33 13.45
C TYR A 160 -2.52 7.67 13.02
N CYS A 161 -2.33 6.36 13.25
CA CYS A 161 -1.08 5.69 12.95
C CYS A 161 -1.20 4.86 11.65
N ASN A 162 -0.08 4.74 10.93
CA ASN A 162 -0.02 4.07 9.63
C ASN A 162 0.47 2.63 9.71
N SER A 163 1.31 2.28 10.71
CA SER A 163 1.93 0.96 10.78
C SER A 163 1.88 0.34 12.18
N PHE A 164 1.73 -0.98 12.23
CA PHE A 164 1.34 -1.71 13.42
C PHE A 164 2.20 -2.94 13.67
N GLN A 165 2.27 -3.30 14.94
CA GLN A 165 2.96 -4.49 15.44
C GLN A 165 2.13 -5.75 15.21
N PRO A 166 2.74 -6.96 15.26
CA PRO A 166 2.00 -8.22 15.21
C PRO A 166 0.90 -8.28 16.27
N PRO A 167 -0.28 -8.86 15.95
CA PRO A 167 -1.33 -9.04 16.94
C PRO A 167 -0.88 -10.03 18.03
N VAL A 168 -1.36 -9.83 19.26
CA VAL A 168 -0.96 -10.66 20.41
C VAL A 168 -1.23 -12.15 20.20
N GLU A 169 -2.25 -12.48 19.43
CA GLU A 169 -2.62 -13.85 19.08
C GLU A 169 -1.55 -14.57 18.25
N SER A 170 -0.70 -13.81 17.57
CA SER A 170 0.39 -14.38 16.75
C SER A 170 1.51 -14.98 17.60
N GLY A 171 1.69 -14.53 18.84
CA GLY A 171 2.83 -14.87 19.68
C GLY A 171 4.17 -14.34 19.13
N ILE A 172 4.14 -13.45 18.13
CA ILE A 172 5.32 -12.80 17.56
C ILE A 172 5.62 -11.55 18.41
N GLU A 173 6.86 -11.42 18.86
CA GLU A 173 7.28 -10.25 19.62
C GLU A 173 7.25 -8.98 18.76
N PRO A 174 6.86 -7.83 19.32
CA PRO A 174 6.92 -6.55 18.63
C PRO A 174 8.32 -6.23 18.11
N ALA A 175 8.39 -5.77 16.86
CA ALA A 175 9.65 -5.37 16.25
C ALA A 175 10.15 -4.02 16.83
N PRO A 176 11.44 -3.85 17.11
CA PRO A 176 11.97 -2.56 17.50
C PRO A 176 11.96 -1.58 16.33
N ASN A 177 11.60 -0.32 16.59
CA ASN A 177 11.75 0.77 15.62
C ASN A 177 12.69 1.85 16.21
N PRO A 178 14.00 1.79 15.94
CA PRO A 178 14.94 2.80 16.42
C PRO A 178 14.62 4.22 15.93
N SER A 179 14.09 4.36 14.70
CA SER A 179 13.74 5.66 14.12
C SER A 179 12.61 6.36 14.88
N ALA A 180 11.68 5.60 15.45
CA ALA A 180 10.56 6.15 16.22
C ALA A 180 10.90 6.39 17.71
N SER A 181 12.12 6.07 18.16
CA SER A 181 12.50 6.23 19.57
C SER A 181 12.51 7.67 20.07
N GLU A 182 12.70 8.63 19.17
CA GLU A 182 12.75 10.07 19.45
C GLU A 182 11.49 10.80 18.96
N ASP A 183 10.45 10.08 18.56
CA ASP A 183 9.21 10.68 18.08
C ASP A 183 8.39 11.25 19.23
N THR A 184 7.85 12.46 19.01
CA THR A 184 6.80 13.03 19.85
C THR A 184 5.53 13.17 19.01
N VAL A 185 4.49 12.41 19.37
CA VAL A 185 3.23 12.31 18.63
C VAL A 185 2.04 12.61 19.51
N VAL A 186 1.12 13.39 19.00
CA VAL A 186 -0.19 13.63 19.62
C VAL A 186 -1.28 13.28 18.60
N PRO A 187 -2.26 12.43 18.94
CA PRO A 187 -2.40 11.67 20.20
C PRO A 187 -1.26 10.67 20.43
N PRO A 188 -0.91 10.40 21.70
CA PRO A 188 0.13 9.42 22.01
C PRO A 188 -0.34 8.00 21.67
N TYR A 189 0.60 7.13 21.32
CA TYR A 189 0.34 5.74 20.98
C TYR A 189 1.14 4.75 21.86
N ASN A 190 0.78 3.46 21.77
CA ASN A 190 1.49 2.40 22.47
C ASN A 190 2.40 1.64 21.47
N ASN A 191 3.71 1.67 21.70
CA ASN A 191 4.70 1.00 20.86
C ASN A 191 4.64 -0.54 20.88
N GLN A 192 3.86 -1.15 21.77
CA GLN A 192 3.58 -2.58 21.75
C GLN A 192 2.53 -2.97 20.69
N SER A 193 1.72 -2.02 20.25
CA SER A 193 0.70 -2.23 19.21
C SER A 193 0.96 -1.45 17.92
N VAL A 194 1.74 -0.38 17.99
CA VAL A 194 2.09 0.49 16.87
C VAL A 194 3.59 0.43 16.60
N PHE A 195 3.97 0.26 15.34
CA PHE A 195 5.37 0.26 14.92
C PHE A 195 5.87 1.69 14.65
N GLU A 196 5.10 2.48 13.89
CA GLU A 196 5.33 3.90 13.63
C GLU A 196 3.97 4.62 13.52
N CYS A 197 3.91 5.88 13.95
CA CYS A 197 2.66 6.63 13.98
C CYS A 197 2.76 7.92 13.15
N LYS A 198 2.81 7.78 11.85
CA LYS A 198 2.65 8.87 10.88
C LYS A 198 1.20 8.90 10.39
N TYR A 199 0.56 10.07 10.47
CA TYR A 199 -0.80 10.21 9.96
C TYR A 199 -0.78 10.44 8.45
N GLU A 200 -1.37 9.49 7.74
CA GLU A 200 -1.54 9.46 6.30
C GLU A 200 -3.02 9.26 6.00
N LEU A 201 -3.62 10.13 5.21
CA LEU A 201 -5.03 10.01 4.83
C LEU A 201 -5.28 8.75 3.97
N ASP A 202 -4.31 8.38 3.16
CA ASP A 202 -4.35 7.16 2.35
C ASP A 202 -4.31 5.89 3.18
N SER A 203 -3.64 5.89 4.32
CA SER A 203 -3.64 4.73 5.23
C SER A 203 -5.05 4.37 5.70
N ILE A 204 -5.85 5.36 6.14
CA ILE A 204 -7.23 5.10 6.54
C ILE A 204 -8.16 4.87 5.32
N ALA A 205 -7.83 5.42 4.15
CA ALA A 205 -8.54 5.14 2.90
C ALA A 205 -8.32 3.70 2.42
N SER A 206 -7.12 3.14 2.64
CA SER A 206 -6.77 1.77 2.24
C SER A 206 -7.60 0.70 2.96
N PHE A 207 -8.01 0.96 4.21
CA PHE A 207 -8.97 0.11 4.90
C PHE A 207 -10.34 0.08 4.21
N LEU A 208 -10.81 1.24 3.74
CA LEU A 208 -12.07 1.33 3.00
C LEU A 208 -11.94 0.68 1.60
N GLU A 209 -10.77 0.82 0.97
CA GLU A 209 -10.46 0.22 -0.32
C GLU A 209 -10.49 -1.31 -0.26
N VAL A 210 -9.69 -1.94 0.61
CA VAL A 210 -9.63 -3.39 0.72
C VAL A 210 -10.99 -3.99 1.12
N SER A 211 -11.75 -3.28 1.96
CA SER A 211 -13.13 -3.65 2.34
C SER A 211 -14.08 -3.62 1.14
N THR A 212 -14.04 -2.52 0.36
CA THR A 212 -14.85 -2.35 -0.83
C THR A 212 -14.56 -3.42 -1.88
N ASN A 213 -13.28 -3.66 -2.14
CA ASN A 213 -12.84 -4.65 -3.13
C ASN A 213 -13.27 -6.06 -2.75
N TYR A 214 -13.14 -6.43 -1.46
CA TYR A 214 -13.63 -7.70 -0.96
C TYR A 214 -15.14 -7.83 -1.15
N TRP A 215 -15.90 -6.82 -0.74
CA TRP A 215 -17.37 -6.85 -0.85
C TRP A 215 -17.86 -6.92 -2.29
N GLN A 216 -17.28 -6.15 -3.19
CA GLN A 216 -17.62 -6.15 -4.61
C GLN A 216 -17.35 -7.50 -5.28
N ALA A 217 -16.25 -8.17 -4.91
CA ALA A 217 -15.90 -9.48 -5.47
C ALA A 217 -16.74 -10.63 -4.90
N THR A 218 -17.14 -10.55 -3.61
CA THR A 218 -17.74 -11.68 -2.89
C THR A 218 -19.21 -11.50 -2.58
N ASN A 219 -19.72 -10.27 -2.53
CA ASN A 219 -21.05 -9.88 -2.05
C ASN A 219 -21.32 -10.37 -0.60
N ASP A 220 -20.29 -10.58 0.21
CA ASP A 220 -20.36 -11.07 1.59
C ASP A 220 -20.69 -9.95 2.56
N THR A 221 -21.93 -9.48 2.55
CA THR A 221 -22.41 -8.42 3.46
C THR A 221 -22.43 -8.88 4.92
N GLU A 222 -22.70 -10.18 5.18
CA GLU A 222 -22.78 -10.71 6.55
C GLU A 222 -21.47 -10.53 7.32
N PHE A 223 -20.33 -10.69 6.66
CA PHE A 223 -19.00 -10.51 7.24
C PHE A 223 -18.84 -9.13 7.90
N PHE A 224 -19.29 -8.06 7.24
CA PHE A 224 -19.14 -6.69 7.71
C PHE A 224 -19.99 -6.34 8.93
N GLY A 225 -21.00 -7.15 9.22
CA GLY A 225 -21.85 -7.02 10.42
C GLY A 225 -21.36 -7.78 11.67
N LYS A 226 -20.30 -8.60 11.54
CA LYS A 226 -19.93 -9.56 12.61
C LYS A 226 -19.02 -9.01 13.69
N TYR A 227 -18.01 -8.20 13.30
CA TYR A 227 -16.91 -7.82 14.19
C TYR A 227 -16.77 -6.31 14.32
N SER A 228 -15.53 -5.82 14.28
CA SER A 228 -15.23 -4.41 14.57
C SER A 228 -15.34 -3.48 13.37
N TRP A 229 -15.65 -3.96 12.16
CA TRP A 229 -15.58 -3.18 10.93
C TRP A 229 -16.39 -1.88 10.98
N LEU A 230 -17.65 -1.94 11.39
CA LEU A 230 -18.52 -0.75 11.44
C LEU A 230 -18.01 0.29 12.45
N SER A 231 -17.47 -0.14 13.58
CA SER A 231 -16.84 0.75 14.56
C SER A 231 -15.55 1.39 14.01
N ALA A 232 -14.77 0.63 13.24
CA ALA A 232 -13.58 1.15 12.58
C ALA A 232 -13.94 2.20 11.50
N VAL A 233 -15.02 1.98 10.72
CA VAL A 233 -15.54 2.98 9.78
C VAL A 233 -15.89 4.28 10.51
N GLN A 234 -16.55 4.19 11.67
CA GLN A 234 -16.86 5.38 12.48
C GLN A 234 -15.61 6.09 12.99
N ALA A 235 -14.58 5.34 13.40
CA ALA A 235 -13.29 5.92 13.80
C ALA A 235 -12.59 6.63 12.63
N VAL A 236 -12.59 6.03 11.43
CA VAL A 236 -12.07 6.64 10.20
C VAL A 236 -12.76 7.98 9.90
N LEU A 237 -14.10 8.01 9.95
CA LEU A 237 -14.85 9.25 9.71
C LEU A 237 -14.54 10.31 10.76
N SER A 238 -14.43 9.92 12.03
CA SER A 238 -14.10 10.83 13.13
C SER A 238 -12.72 11.47 12.95
N VAL A 239 -11.73 10.70 12.52
CA VAL A 239 -10.39 11.22 12.20
C VAL A 239 -10.44 12.13 10.99
N ALA A 240 -11.11 11.72 9.91
CA ALA A 240 -11.22 12.51 8.70
C ALA A 240 -11.85 13.88 8.99
N GLU A 241 -12.93 13.94 9.78
CA GLU A 241 -13.57 15.19 10.19
C GLU A 241 -12.68 16.04 11.09
N ALA A 242 -11.99 15.43 12.07
CA ALA A 242 -11.04 16.15 12.90
C ALA A 242 -9.93 16.80 12.06
N MET A 243 -9.43 16.07 11.06
CA MET A 243 -8.37 16.55 10.17
C MET A 243 -8.83 17.58 9.12
N MET A 244 -10.11 17.99 9.12
CA MET A 244 -10.59 19.18 8.40
C MET A 244 -10.43 20.48 9.21
N THR A 245 -10.02 20.41 10.48
CA THR A 245 -9.79 21.58 11.33
C THR A 245 -8.76 22.52 10.70
N PRO A 246 -9.07 23.81 10.47
CA PRO A 246 -8.12 24.77 9.90
C PRO A 246 -7.05 25.17 10.92
N THR A 247 -5.98 25.83 10.45
CA THR A 247 -4.95 26.32 11.36
C THR A 247 -5.41 27.52 12.18
N TYR A 248 -6.26 28.35 11.59
CA TYR A 248 -6.72 29.60 12.25
C TYR A 248 -8.22 29.58 12.43
N GLY A 249 -8.66 30.01 13.62
CA GLY A 249 -10.05 30.34 13.91
C GLY A 249 -10.49 31.62 13.21
N GLU A 250 -11.79 31.92 13.29
CA GLU A 250 -12.38 33.16 12.69
C GLU A 250 -11.80 34.46 13.27
N ASP A 251 -11.34 34.43 14.51
CA ASP A 251 -10.70 35.54 15.21
C ASP A 251 -9.18 35.65 14.91
N GLY A 252 -8.63 34.74 14.08
CA GLY A 252 -7.22 34.68 13.77
C GLY A 252 -6.35 33.95 14.80
N SER A 253 -6.94 33.43 15.87
CA SER A 253 -6.20 32.58 16.83
C SER A 253 -5.80 31.27 16.20
N VAL A 254 -4.64 30.73 16.63
CA VAL A 254 -4.20 29.38 16.23
C VAL A 254 -5.04 28.35 16.97
N LEU A 255 -5.63 27.42 16.22
CA LEU A 255 -6.41 26.31 16.77
C LEU A 255 -5.50 25.13 17.11
N ASP A 256 -5.91 24.35 18.09
CA ASP A 256 -5.24 23.10 18.43
C ASP A 256 -5.31 22.14 17.25
N SER A 257 -4.16 21.59 16.85
CA SER A 257 -4.11 20.57 15.80
C SER A 257 -4.55 19.22 16.37
N PRO A 258 -5.44 18.47 15.71
CA PRO A 258 -5.85 17.15 16.16
C PRO A 258 -4.71 16.11 16.08
N TYR A 259 -3.68 16.39 15.30
CA TYR A 259 -2.50 15.56 15.16
C TYR A 259 -1.25 16.42 15.07
N THR A 260 -0.19 16.00 15.80
CA THR A 260 1.15 16.60 15.70
C THR A 260 2.20 15.50 15.68
N PHE A 261 3.31 15.76 14.98
CA PHE A 261 4.43 14.83 14.90
C PHE A 261 5.76 15.57 14.78
N THR A 262 6.68 15.27 15.67
CA THR A 262 8.08 15.70 15.54
C THR A 262 9.03 14.50 15.73
N ARG A 263 10.07 14.46 14.90
CA ARG A 263 11.18 13.51 15.00
C ARG A 263 12.49 14.29 15.05
N LEU A 264 13.40 13.88 15.91
CA LEU A 264 14.77 14.38 15.87
C LEU A 264 15.51 13.69 14.71
N THR A 265 15.70 14.42 13.62
CA THR A 265 16.25 13.88 12.37
C THR A 265 17.01 14.97 11.60
N ASP A 266 17.97 14.58 10.78
CA ASP A 266 18.63 15.44 9.81
C ASP A 266 17.96 15.41 8.42
N ARG A 267 16.90 14.58 8.26
CA ARG A 267 16.08 14.48 7.05
C ARG A 267 14.79 15.30 7.21
N ALA A 268 14.71 16.43 6.54
CA ALA A 268 13.58 17.35 6.66
C ALA A 268 12.22 16.75 6.30
N THR A 269 12.20 15.67 5.52
CA THR A 269 10.96 14.96 5.12
C THR A 269 10.43 13.99 6.18
N GLU A 270 11.18 13.74 7.25
CA GLU A 270 10.78 12.80 8.30
C GLU A 270 10.13 13.47 9.53
N THR A 271 9.89 14.77 9.48
CA THR A 271 9.28 15.54 10.58
C THR A 271 8.37 16.62 10.03
N LEU A 272 7.40 17.10 10.83
CA LEU A 272 6.54 18.20 10.44
C LEU A 272 7.12 19.56 10.88
N ALA A 273 6.93 20.58 10.04
CA ALA A 273 7.25 21.95 10.35
C ALA A 273 6.38 22.50 11.53
N ASN A 274 6.78 23.67 12.05
CA ASN A 274 6.01 24.41 13.05
C ASN A 274 5.65 23.59 14.29
N ASP A 275 6.68 23.04 14.95
CA ASP A 275 6.55 22.23 16.16
C ASP A 275 5.59 21.04 16.01
N GLY A 276 5.57 20.46 14.81
CA GLY A 276 4.81 19.24 14.54
C GLY A 276 3.38 19.44 14.02
N ILE A 277 2.90 20.68 13.91
CA ILE A 277 1.54 20.93 13.37
C ILE A 277 1.48 20.98 11.84
N GLY A 278 2.66 21.02 11.17
CA GLY A 278 2.76 21.21 9.73
C GLY A 278 2.53 22.65 9.27
N ASN A 279 2.54 22.88 7.97
CA ASN A 279 2.27 24.21 7.41
C ASN A 279 0.78 24.59 7.51
N PRO A 280 0.45 25.90 7.60
CA PRO A 280 -0.91 26.37 7.76
C PRO A 280 -1.87 25.90 6.66
N VAL A 281 -3.12 25.65 7.06
CA VAL A 281 -4.24 25.27 6.19
C VAL A 281 -5.39 26.24 6.35
N GLN A 282 -5.96 26.70 5.23
CA GLN A 282 -7.07 27.64 5.19
C GLN A 282 -8.37 27.00 5.68
N ASN A 283 -9.21 27.83 6.35
CA ASN A 283 -10.57 27.44 6.73
C ASN A 283 -11.49 27.28 5.52
N GLY A 284 -12.43 26.33 5.60
CA GLY A 284 -13.54 26.18 4.65
C GLY A 284 -13.12 25.62 3.27
N THR A 285 -11.98 24.95 3.17
CA THR A 285 -11.59 24.26 1.94
C THR A 285 -12.44 23.03 1.67
N GLY A 286 -12.94 22.36 2.72
CA GLY A 286 -13.64 21.09 2.63
C GLY A 286 -12.73 19.87 2.35
N LEU A 287 -11.41 20.07 2.30
CA LEU A 287 -10.40 19.01 2.12
C LEU A 287 -9.90 18.51 3.47
N ILE A 288 -9.46 17.26 3.51
CA ILE A 288 -8.87 16.59 4.67
C ILE A 288 -7.35 16.75 4.60
N ARG A 289 -6.73 17.11 5.72
CA ARG A 289 -5.27 17.15 5.84
C ARG A 289 -4.67 15.74 5.82
N SER A 290 -3.51 15.62 5.22
CA SER A 290 -2.58 14.50 5.40
C SER A 290 -1.26 15.05 5.90
N ALA A 291 -0.77 14.57 7.03
CA ALA A 291 0.49 15.02 7.60
C ALA A 291 1.68 14.46 6.81
N PHE A 292 1.55 13.21 6.40
CA PHE A 292 2.53 12.50 5.59
C PHE A 292 1.91 12.05 4.27
N ARG A 293 2.79 11.77 3.31
CA ARG A 293 2.50 11.17 2.00
C ARG A 293 2.57 9.64 2.09
N PRO A 294 2.08 8.90 1.10
CA PRO A 294 2.21 7.44 1.06
C PRO A 294 3.67 6.93 1.01
N SER A 295 4.64 7.82 0.83
CA SER A 295 6.08 7.55 0.95
C SER A 295 6.63 7.64 2.37
N ASP A 296 5.79 7.87 3.37
CA ASP A 296 6.16 8.21 4.76
C ASP A 296 6.90 9.56 4.91
N ASP A 297 6.97 10.37 3.84
CA ASP A 297 7.54 11.71 3.86
C ASP A 297 6.48 12.75 4.24
N SER A 298 6.88 13.79 4.99
CA SER A 298 5.99 14.89 5.37
C SER A 298 5.50 15.67 4.15
N THR A 299 4.23 16.07 4.18
CA THR A 299 3.67 16.97 3.17
C THR A 299 4.25 18.37 3.33
N ILE A 300 4.45 19.06 2.19
CA ILE A 300 4.77 20.50 2.19
C ILE A 300 3.50 21.27 2.49
N TYR A 301 2.42 21.00 1.77
CA TYR A 301 1.08 21.53 2.04
C TYR A 301 0.14 20.38 2.38
N GLN A 302 -0.49 20.45 3.55
CA GLN A 302 -1.19 19.30 4.14
C GLN A 302 -2.47 18.87 3.39
N LEU A 303 -3.00 19.69 2.48
CA LEU A 303 -4.13 19.29 1.64
C LEU A 303 -3.58 18.49 0.43
N PHE A 304 -3.26 17.24 0.69
CA PHE A 304 -2.70 16.30 -0.29
C PHE A 304 -3.81 15.75 -1.19
N ILE A 305 -3.82 16.19 -2.45
CA ILE A 305 -4.93 15.93 -3.39
C ILE A 305 -5.09 14.45 -3.74
N PRO A 306 -4.03 13.67 -4.04
CA PRO A 306 -4.21 12.25 -4.37
C PRO A 306 -4.88 11.44 -3.24
N ALA A 307 -4.51 11.67 -1.97
CA ALA A 307 -5.16 10.97 -0.86
C ALA A 307 -6.61 11.42 -0.64
N ASN A 308 -6.93 12.69 -0.88
CA ASN A 308 -8.32 13.17 -0.88
C ASN A 308 -9.14 12.52 -2.01
N MET A 309 -8.56 12.32 -3.21
CA MET A 309 -9.19 11.59 -4.30
C MET A 309 -9.50 10.14 -3.89
N MET A 310 -8.52 9.42 -3.36
CA MET A 310 -8.66 8.05 -2.88
C MET A 310 -9.73 7.94 -1.78
N PHE A 311 -9.63 8.79 -0.76
CA PHE A 311 -10.57 8.78 0.36
C PHE A 311 -12.01 9.07 -0.11
N SER A 312 -12.21 10.11 -0.96
CA SER A 312 -13.54 10.43 -1.49
C SER A 312 -14.15 9.26 -2.27
N ARG A 313 -13.33 8.54 -3.05
CA ARG A 313 -13.77 7.38 -3.81
C ARG A 313 -14.21 6.24 -2.90
N TYR A 314 -13.39 5.88 -1.93
CA TYR A 314 -13.63 4.69 -1.12
C TYR A 314 -14.58 4.91 0.06
N VAL A 315 -14.69 6.13 0.60
CA VAL A 315 -15.76 6.42 1.59
C VAL A 315 -17.13 6.32 0.95
N GLY A 316 -17.30 6.77 -0.30
CA GLY A 316 -18.54 6.61 -1.06
C GLY A 316 -18.86 5.14 -1.36
N SER A 317 -17.87 4.36 -1.73
CA SER A 317 -18.06 2.92 -2.00
C SER A 317 -18.35 2.11 -0.74
N ALA A 318 -17.68 2.41 0.37
CA ALA A 318 -17.94 1.77 1.66
C ALA A 318 -19.34 2.13 2.22
N ALA A 319 -19.90 3.28 1.83
CA ALA A 319 -21.29 3.63 2.16
C ALA A 319 -22.30 2.61 1.61
N GLU A 320 -22.01 1.98 0.47
CA GLU A 320 -22.85 0.92 -0.11
C GLU A 320 -22.87 -0.32 0.80
N ILE A 321 -21.71 -0.70 1.37
CA ILE A 321 -21.61 -1.81 2.32
C ILE A 321 -22.45 -1.50 3.58
N VAL A 322 -22.26 -0.28 4.14
CA VAL A 322 -23.02 0.17 5.32
C VAL A 322 -24.53 0.16 5.04
N SER A 323 -24.95 0.63 3.86
CA SER A 323 -26.35 0.61 3.43
C SER A 323 -26.90 -0.82 3.33
N ALA A 324 -26.11 -1.76 2.82
CA ALA A 324 -26.47 -3.17 2.67
C ALA A 324 -26.66 -3.90 4.01
N LEU A 325 -25.98 -3.44 5.08
CA LEU A 325 -26.19 -3.97 6.44
C LEU A 325 -27.59 -3.69 6.99
N GLY A 326 -28.26 -2.64 6.49
CA GLY A 326 -29.62 -2.30 6.87
C GLY A 326 -29.78 -1.68 8.27
N GLY A 327 -31.00 -1.27 8.59
CA GLY A 327 -31.32 -0.60 9.86
C GLY A 327 -31.14 0.93 9.80
N SER A 328 -31.79 1.64 10.73
CA SER A 328 -31.83 3.12 10.73
C SER A 328 -30.45 3.75 10.93
N ASN A 329 -29.65 3.23 11.85
CA ASN A 329 -28.31 3.74 12.16
C ASN A 329 -27.35 3.55 10.97
N SER A 330 -27.44 2.41 10.27
CA SER A 330 -26.66 2.16 9.07
C SER A 330 -27.05 3.10 7.93
N SER A 331 -28.36 3.36 7.76
CA SER A 331 -28.83 4.30 6.74
C SER A 331 -28.36 5.74 6.97
N GLU A 332 -28.35 6.21 8.22
CA GLU A 332 -27.82 7.54 8.58
C GLU A 332 -26.30 7.62 8.34
N LEU A 333 -25.56 6.61 8.76
CA LEU A 333 -24.12 6.53 8.54
C LEU A 333 -23.78 6.48 7.05
N ALA A 334 -24.48 5.68 6.26
CA ALA A 334 -24.28 5.59 4.81
C ALA A 334 -24.55 6.93 4.11
N SER A 335 -25.60 7.66 4.52
CA SER A 335 -25.88 9.01 4.02
C SER A 335 -24.73 9.97 4.32
N ARG A 336 -24.25 10.02 5.56
CA ARG A 336 -23.11 10.85 5.98
C ARG A 336 -21.85 10.54 5.17
N MET A 337 -21.55 9.26 4.91
CA MET A 337 -20.41 8.84 4.09
C MET A 337 -20.56 9.28 2.64
N THR A 338 -21.77 9.16 2.08
CA THR A 338 -22.07 9.62 0.72
C THR A 338 -21.95 11.13 0.58
N ASP A 339 -22.46 11.89 1.56
CA ASP A 339 -22.36 13.35 1.59
C ASP A 339 -20.91 13.81 1.70
N MET A 340 -20.10 13.13 2.54
CA MET A 340 -18.66 13.38 2.65
C MET A 340 -17.93 13.11 1.33
N SER A 341 -18.22 12.00 0.65
CA SER A 341 -17.65 11.67 -0.66
C SER A 341 -17.92 12.78 -1.68
N ASN A 342 -19.18 13.21 -1.78
CA ASN A 342 -19.62 14.25 -2.72
C ASN A 342 -18.96 15.60 -2.41
N SER A 343 -18.98 16.01 -1.15
CA SER A 343 -18.38 17.29 -0.70
C SER A 343 -16.88 17.33 -0.96
N LEU A 344 -16.18 16.22 -0.76
CA LEU A 344 -14.75 16.11 -1.08
C LEU A 344 -14.47 16.23 -2.58
N ARG A 345 -15.30 15.63 -3.44
CA ARG A 345 -15.16 15.76 -4.90
C ARG A 345 -15.34 17.21 -5.36
N GLU A 346 -16.30 17.90 -4.77
CA GLU A 346 -16.50 19.35 -5.03
C GLU A 346 -15.30 20.17 -4.54
N ALA A 347 -14.79 19.87 -3.35
CA ALA A 347 -13.61 20.53 -2.77
C ALA A 347 -12.34 20.30 -3.60
N ILE A 348 -12.10 19.07 -4.07
CA ILE A 348 -10.98 18.74 -4.96
C ILE A 348 -11.09 19.51 -6.27
N THR A 349 -12.29 19.56 -6.88
CA THR A 349 -12.52 20.33 -8.11
C THR A 349 -12.23 21.80 -7.91
N LYS A 350 -12.64 22.37 -6.77
CA LYS A 350 -12.50 23.79 -6.47
C LYS A 350 -11.09 24.21 -6.09
N HIS A 351 -10.37 23.39 -5.33
CA HIS A 351 -9.09 23.75 -4.72
C HIS A 351 -7.90 22.97 -5.27
N GLY A 352 -8.13 21.76 -5.82
CA GLY A 352 -7.09 20.89 -6.36
C GLY A 352 -6.77 21.12 -7.83
N ILE A 353 -7.64 21.81 -8.59
CA ILE A 353 -7.39 22.13 -10.01
C ILE A 353 -6.77 23.52 -10.11
N VAL A 354 -5.63 23.59 -10.78
CA VAL A 354 -4.83 24.82 -10.95
C VAL A 354 -4.49 25.04 -12.42
N ASN A 355 -4.17 26.29 -12.79
CA ASN A 355 -3.80 26.63 -14.16
C ASN A 355 -2.30 26.71 -14.31
N THR A 356 -1.76 26.00 -15.30
CA THR A 356 -0.34 26.08 -15.70
C THR A 356 -0.22 26.76 -17.05
N PRO A 357 0.88 27.51 -17.32
CA PRO A 357 1.08 28.16 -18.63
C PRO A 357 1.22 27.18 -19.81
N SER A 358 1.75 25.98 -19.55
CA SER A 358 2.12 25.01 -20.59
C SER A 358 1.08 23.93 -20.84
N HIS A 359 0.30 23.54 -19.81
CA HIS A 359 -0.63 22.40 -19.87
C HIS A 359 -2.08 22.78 -19.54
N GLY A 360 -2.38 24.09 -19.33
CA GLY A 360 -3.72 24.53 -18.93
C GLY A 360 -4.10 24.06 -17.53
N GLN A 361 -5.33 23.56 -17.35
CA GLN A 361 -5.81 23.05 -16.06
C GLN A 361 -5.19 21.67 -15.78
N VAL A 362 -4.60 21.54 -14.58
CA VAL A 362 -4.02 20.30 -14.07
C VAL A 362 -4.40 20.13 -12.60
N TYR A 363 -4.31 18.91 -12.08
CA TYR A 363 -4.39 18.70 -10.64
C TYR A 363 -3.07 19.07 -9.97
N ALA A 364 -3.13 19.83 -8.87
CA ALA A 364 -2.00 20.02 -7.97
C ALA A 364 -1.78 18.77 -7.11
N PHE A 365 -0.55 18.53 -6.71
CA PHE A 365 -0.20 17.44 -5.80
C PHE A 365 -0.58 17.77 -4.36
N GLU A 366 -0.24 19.01 -3.92
CA GLU A 366 -0.57 19.54 -2.60
C GLU A 366 -1.00 20.98 -2.70
N VAL A 367 -1.92 21.42 -1.84
CA VAL A 367 -2.35 22.82 -1.70
C VAL A 367 -2.50 23.19 -0.22
N ASP A 368 -2.51 24.50 0.10
CA ASP A 368 -2.75 25.02 1.46
C ASP A 368 -4.11 25.74 1.63
N GLY A 369 -4.78 26.01 0.52
CA GLY A 369 -5.98 26.84 0.46
C GLY A 369 -5.72 28.35 0.43
N PHE A 370 -4.49 28.81 0.75
CA PHE A 370 -4.05 30.22 0.69
C PHE A 370 -3.38 30.60 -0.64
N PHE A 371 -3.65 29.85 -1.71
CA PHE A 371 -3.08 29.97 -3.06
C PHE A 371 -1.68 29.38 -3.27
N SER A 372 -1.06 28.76 -2.26
CA SER A 372 0.16 28.00 -2.47
C SER A 372 -0.18 26.60 -2.99
N GLN A 373 0.68 26.10 -3.87
CA GLN A 373 0.47 24.81 -4.50
C GLN A 373 1.82 24.14 -4.84
N ASN A 374 1.84 22.82 -4.78
CA ASN A 374 2.94 22.01 -5.25
C ASN A 374 2.48 21.26 -6.50
N ILE A 375 3.20 21.46 -7.63
CA ILE A 375 2.92 20.81 -8.91
C ILE A 375 4.05 19.82 -9.17
N MET A 376 3.85 18.61 -8.78
CA MET A 376 4.71 17.45 -9.00
C MET A 376 3.87 16.18 -8.98
N ASP A 377 4.47 15.05 -9.11
CA ASP A 377 3.92 13.77 -8.68
C ASP A 377 5.01 12.90 -8.06
N ASP A 378 4.61 11.98 -7.21
CA ASP A 378 5.42 10.99 -6.52
C ASP A 378 4.97 9.59 -6.98
N ALA A 379 5.89 8.64 -7.00
CA ALA A 379 5.59 7.28 -7.46
C ALA A 379 4.67 6.49 -6.52
N ASN A 380 4.61 6.88 -5.23
CA ASN A 380 3.84 6.14 -4.23
C ASN A 380 2.33 6.37 -4.40
N ILE A 381 1.56 5.30 -4.31
CA ILE A 381 0.10 5.32 -4.47
C ILE A 381 -0.56 5.62 -3.11
N PRO A 382 -1.51 6.60 -3.08
CA PRO A 382 -2.07 7.37 -4.18
C PRO A 382 -1.17 8.48 -4.72
N SER A 383 -1.12 8.57 -6.05
CA SER A 383 -0.46 9.62 -6.81
C SER A 383 -1.45 10.29 -7.77
N LEU A 384 -1.07 11.40 -8.40
CA LEU A 384 -1.89 11.99 -9.46
C LEU A 384 -2.02 11.05 -10.65
N LEU A 385 -0.93 10.35 -11.00
CA LEU A 385 -0.94 9.35 -12.07
C LEU A 385 -1.91 8.21 -11.78
N SER A 386 -2.07 7.81 -10.52
CA SER A 386 -2.91 6.66 -10.13
C SER A 386 -4.41 6.96 -10.06
N ALA A 387 -4.86 8.19 -10.25
CA ALA A 387 -6.26 8.57 -10.07
C ALA A 387 -7.28 7.72 -10.85
N PRO A 388 -7.05 7.33 -12.13
CA PRO A 388 -7.93 6.39 -12.83
C PRO A 388 -7.83 4.96 -12.29
N PHE A 389 -6.64 4.50 -11.94
CA PHE A 389 -6.43 3.18 -11.33
C PHE A 389 -7.21 3.01 -10.03
N LEU A 390 -7.27 4.05 -9.20
CA LEU A 390 -8.10 4.10 -7.99
C LEU A 390 -9.60 4.23 -8.27
N GLY A 391 -9.99 4.42 -9.53
CA GLY A 391 -11.39 4.60 -9.93
C GLY A 391 -11.99 5.94 -9.47
N TYR A 392 -11.15 6.96 -9.21
CA TYR A 392 -11.62 8.29 -8.86
C TYR A 392 -12.20 9.04 -10.06
N LEU A 393 -11.55 8.95 -11.23
CA LEU A 393 -11.95 9.58 -12.47
C LEU A 393 -11.68 8.65 -13.66
N ASP A 394 -12.25 9.00 -14.83
CA ASP A 394 -11.99 8.32 -16.09
C ASP A 394 -10.62 8.74 -16.65
N ALA A 395 -9.87 7.81 -17.23
CA ALA A 395 -8.58 8.10 -17.86
C ALA A 395 -8.69 9.14 -19.00
N ASN A 396 -9.87 9.32 -19.59
CA ASN A 396 -10.13 10.33 -20.63
C ASN A 396 -10.48 11.73 -20.06
N ASP A 397 -10.49 11.92 -18.73
CA ASP A 397 -10.71 13.24 -18.14
C ASP A 397 -9.67 14.24 -18.63
N THR A 398 -10.12 15.41 -19.13
CA THR A 398 -9.22 16.39 -19.76
C THR A 398 -8.21 16.97 -18.78
N VAL A 399 -8.61 17.24 -17.53
CA VAL A 399 -7.71 17.76 -16.51
C VAL A 399 -6.69 16.70 -16.13
N TYR A 400 -7.11 15.43 -16.04
CA TYR A 400 -6.21 14.32 -15.81
C TYR A 400 -5.20 14.15 -16.96
N GLN A 401 -5.64 14.18 -18.20
CA GLN A 401 -4.72 14.06 -19.35
C GLN A 401 -3.67 15.18 -19.37
N ASN A 402 -4.08 16.42 -19.12
CA ASN A 402 -3.14 17.55 -18.97
C ASN A 402 -2.17 17.33 -17.80
N THR A 403 -2.67 16.78 -16.69
CA THR A 403 -1.84 16.45 -15.53
C THR A 403 -0.84 15.35 -15.88
N ARG A 404 -1.30 14.29 -16.52
CA ARG A 404 -0.48 13.16 -16.97
C ARG A 404 0.65 13.61 -17.90
N ASP A 405 0.35 14.47 -18.87
CA ASP A 405 1.34 15.02 -19.78
C ASP A 405 2.40 15.86 -19.04
N LEU A 406 2.00 16.61 -18.02
CA LEU A 406 2.91 17.40 -17.20
C LEU A 406 3.80 16.50 -16.35
N ILE A 407 3.21 15.56 -15.59
CA ILE A 407 3.96 14.75 -14.60
C ILE A 407 4.88 13.70 -15.25
N LEU A 408 4.60 13.27 -16.47
CA LEU A 408 5.45 12.39 -17.28
C LEU A 408 6.45 13.16 -18.16
N SER A 409 6.73 14.42 -17.83
CA SER A 409 7.64 15.30 -18.56
C SER A 409 8.67 15.95 -17.63
N ALA A 410 9.53 16.79 -18.20
CA ALA A 410 10.44 17.65 -17.43
C ALA A 410 9.70 18.72 -16.57
N GLY A 411 8.37 18.80 -16.66
CA GLY A 411 7.53 19.61 -15.79
C GLY A 411 7.41 19.07 -14.36
N ASN A 412 7.61 17.78 -14.18
CA ASN A 412 7.71 17.15 -12.87
C ASN A 412 9.18 17.04 -12.45
N SER A 413 9.55 17.66 -11.32
CA SER A 413 10.91 17.63 -10.79
C SER A 413 11.40 16.23 -10.41
N TYR A 414 10.50 15.28 -10.23
CA TYR A 414 10.78 13.89 -9.87
C TYR A 414 10.53 12.90 -11.02
N TYR A 415 10.33 13.37 -12.26
CA TYR A 415 10.36 12.48 -13.41
C TYR A 415 11.82 12.22 -13.83
N MET A 416 12.34 11.07 -13.40
CA MET A 416 13.70 10.64 -13.70
C MET A 416 13.80 10.13 -15.14
N ARG A 417 14.92 10.48 -15.81
CA ARG A 417 15.16 10.07 -17.21
C ARG A 417 16.59 9.59 -17.33
N GLY A 418 16.77 8.40 -17.85
CA GLY A 418 18.09 7.80 -18.03
C GLY A 418 18.07 6.56 -18.91
N PRO A 419 19.24 5.99 -19.19
CA PRO A 419 19.33 4.80 -20.04
C PRO A 419 18.82 3.51 -19.38
N VAL A 420 18.56 3.50 -18.06
CA VAL A 420 18.08 2.35 -17.32
C VAL A 420 16.55 2.35 -17.28
N ILE A 421 15.95 3.46 -16.87
CA ILE A 421 14.51 3.60 -16.70
C ILE A 421 14.08 5.08 -16.80
N ASN A 422 12.86 5.32 -17.33
CA ASN A 422 12.22 6.63 -17.36
C ASN A 422 10.92 6.58 -16.55
N ALA A 423 10.98 6.92 -15.27
CA ALA A 423 9.84 6.85 -14.38
C ALA A 423 9.83 7.97 -13.34
N ILE A 424 8.66 8.18 -12.74
CA ILE A 424 8.52 9.06 -11.58
C ILE A 424 9.24 8.39 -10.40
N GLY A 425 9.96 9.18 -9.63
CA GLY A 425 10.51 8.84 -8.32
C GLY A 425 9.81 9.63 -7.23
N GLY A 426 10.57 10.16 -6.28
CA GLY A 426 10.00 10.97 -5.20
C GLY A 426 11.07 11.56 -4.28
N PRO A 427 10.66 12.41 -3.33
CA PRO A 427 11.57 12.95 -2.31
C PRO A 427 12.19 11.89 -1.42
N HIS A 428 11.53 10.75 -1.24
CA HIS A 428 11.94 9.68 -0.33
C HIS A 428 13.36 9.18 -0.60
N GLN A 429 13.65 8.84 -1.86
CA GLN A 429 14.99 8.42 -2.29
C GLN A 429 15.77 9.54 -3.02
N GLY A 430 15.09 10.65 -3.34
CA GLY A 430 15.68 11.84 -3.91
C GLY A 430 15.95 11.77 -5.41
N PRO A 431 16.64 12.80 -5.94
CA PRO A 431 16.91 12.93 -7.37
C PRO A 431 17.75 11.79 -7.93
N GLY A 432 17.37 11.30 -9.12
CA GLY A 432 18.08 10.23 -9.83
C GLY A 432 17.51 8.83 -9.58
N MET A 433 16.75 8.64 -8.50
CA MET A 433 16.14 7.37 -8.14
C MET A 433 14.71 7.29 -8.68
N ALA A 434 14.50 6.48 -9.71
CA ALA A 434 13.20 6.20 -10.30
C ALA A 434 12.53 5.01 -9.60
N TRP A 435 11.21 5.01 -9.56
CA TRP A 435 10.45 3.92 -8.94
C TRP A 435 9.69 3.13 -10.01
N PRO A 436 9.99 1.85 -10.21
CA PRO A 436 9.27 0.98 -11.15
C PRO A 436 7.76 0.91 -10.89
N MET A 437 7.30 1.16 -9.65
CA MET A 437 5.88 1.29 -9.32
C MET A 437 5.17 2.32 -10.21
N ALA A 438 5.79 3.47 -10.50
CA ALA A 438 5.21 4.48 -11.38
C ALA A 438 5.07 3.97 -12.83
N SER A 439 6.02 3.16 -13.31
CA SER A 439 5.90 2.48 -14.62
C SER A 439 4.73 1.49 -14.64
N ILE A 440 4.51 0.76 -13.54
CA ILE A 440 3.35 -0.14 -13.41
C ILE A 440 2.04 0.65 -13.44
N VAL A 441 1.94 1.75 -12.69
CA VAL A 441 0.75 2.62 -12.71
C VAL A 441 0.53 3.22 -14.10
N ARG A 442 1.62 3.61 -14.79
CA ARG A 442 1.56 4.11 -16.16
C ARG A 442 0.97 3.09 -17.13
N ILE A 443 1.29 1.80 -16.96
CA ILE A 443 0.69 0.71 -17.73
C ILE A 443 -0.82 0.61 -17.46
N PHE A 444 -1.23 0.63 -16.19
CA PHE A 444 -2.65 0.51 -15.81
C PHE A 444 -3.51 1.72 -16.20
N THR A 445 -2.89 2.84 -16.56
CA THR A 445 -3.57 4.09 -16.92
C THR A 445 -3.34 4.49 -18.39
N SER A 446 -2.92 3.54 -19.24
CA SER A 446 -2.67 3.73 -20.66
C SER A 446 -3.44 2.70 -21.49
N ASP A 447 -3.99 3.15 -22.62
CA ASP A 447 -4.56 2.31 -23.68
C ASP A 447 -3.62 2.22 -24.90
N ASP A 448 -2.41 2.78 -24.84
CA ASP A 448 -1.40 2.72 -25.91
C ASP A 448 -0.50 1.48 -25.74
N ASP A 449 -0.67 0.51 -26.64
CA ASP A 449 0.12 -0.73 -26.66
C ASP A 449 1.63 -0.47 -26.75
N ASN A 450 2.08 0.61 -27.39
CA ASN A 450 3.51 0.95 -27.48
C ASN A 450 4.01 1.41 -26.11
N GLU A 451 3.27 2.31 -25.45
CA GLU A 451 3.62 2.78 -24.10
C GLU A 451 3.66 1.60 -23.11
N ILE A 452 2.63 0.74 -23.12
CA ILE A 452 2.57 -0.46 -22.27
C ILE A 452 3.78 -1.36 -22.52
N THR A 453 4.11 -1.62 -23.79
CA THR A 453 5.25 -2.46 -24.16
C THR A 453 6.59 -1.86 -23.71
N GLU A 454 6.80 -0.55 -23.91
CA GLU A 454 7.99 0.16 -23.48
C GLU A 454 8.18 0.08 -21.97
N GLN A 455 7.11 0.33 -21.20
CA GLN A 455 7.16 0.27 -19.74
C GLN A 455 7.43 -1.15 -19.23
N LEU A 456 6.83 -2.19 -19.81
CA LEU A 456 7.13 -3.58 -19.47
C LEU A 456 8.61 -3.90 -19.75
N GLN A 457 9.18 -3.43 -20.86
CA GLN A 457 10.59 -3.64 -21.19
C GLN A 457 11.52 -2.91 -20.21
N GLU A 458 11.20 -1.68 -19.83
CA GLU A 458 11.96 -0.92 -18.83
C GLU A 458 11.95 -1.64 -17.47
N ILE A 459 10.80 -2.13 -17.00
CA ILE A 459 10.69 -2.88 -15.73
C ILE A 459 11.56 -4.14 -15.79
N VAL A 460 11.46 -4.95 -16.85
CA VAL A 460 12.25 -6.17 -17.01
C VAL A 460 13.75 -5.88 -17.03
N SER A 461 14.17 -4.82 -17.74
CA SER A 461 15.59 -4.48 -17.91
C SER A 461 16.21 -3.86 -16.67
N SER A 462 15.41 -3.34 -15.74
CA SER A 462 15.87 -2.64 -14.53
C SER A 462 16.01 -3.52 -13.30
N THR A 463 15.92 -4.85 -13.44
CA THR A 463 15.96 -5.81 -12.32
C THR A 463 17.38 -6.25 -11.90
N ASP A 464 18.43 -5.69 -12.51
CA ASP A 464 19.85 -6.07 -12.29
C ASP A 464 20.10 -7.61 -12.38
N GLY A 465 19.29 -8.31 -13.20
CA GLY A 465 19.36 -9.76 -13.35
C GLY A 465 18.72 -10.58 -12.21
N LEU A 466 18.29 -9.96 -11.14
CA LEU A 466 17.63 -10.65 -10.02
C LEU A 466 16.24 -11.15 -10.40
N GLY A 467 15.53 -10.43 -11.31
CA GLY A 467 14.17 -10.81 -11.67
C GLY A 467 13.16 -10.54 -10.56
N LEU A 468 13.44 -9.55 -9.73
CA LEU A 468 12.54 -8.90 -8.77
C LEU A 468 12.45 -7.41 -9.09
N ILE A 469 11.38 -6.77 -8.68
CA ILE A 469 11.19 -5.34 -8.88
C ILE A 469 11.81 -4.60 -7.70
N HIS A 470 12.69 -3.63 -7.96
CA HIS A 470 13.26 -2.80 -6.93
C HIS A 470 12.27 -1.72 -6.46
N GLU A 471 12.37 -1.30 -5.20
CA GLU A 471 11.63 -0.16 -4.69
C GLU A 471 11.99 1.08 -5.49
N SER A 472 13.29 1.40 -5.58
CA SER A 472 13.79 2.44 -6.46
C SER A 472 15.11 2.02 -7.12
N ILE A 473 15.41 2.63 -8.27
CA ILE A 473 16.63 2.35 -9.04
C ILE A 473 17.17 3.63 -9.65
N ASN A 474 18.48 3.76 -9.66
CA ASN A 474 19.16 4.87 -10.29
C ASN A 474 18.93 4.83 -11.81
N SER A 475 18.37 5.90 -12.36
CA SER A 475 18.03 5.98 -13.79
C SER A 475 19.23 5.86 -14.72
N HIS A 476 20.48 5.96 -14.21
CA HIS A 476 21.74 5.86 -14.97
C HIS A 476 22.61 4.66 -14.57
N ASN A 477 22.29 3.95 -13.49
CA ASN A 477 23.09 2.82 -13.01
C ASN A 477 22.17 1.68 -12.54
N VAL A 478 22.11 0.60 -13.31
CA VAL A 478 21.23 -0.55 -13.04
C VAL A 478 21.56 -1.30 -11.76
N SER A 479 22.79 -1.17 -11.26
CA SER A 479 23.23 -1.84 -10.01
C SER A 479 23.20 -0.91 -8.79
N ASP A 480 22.57 0.26 -8.89
CA ASP A 480 22.34 1.20 -7.79
C ASP A 480 20.83 1.29 -7.52
N TRP A 481 20.36 0.49 -6.59
CA TRP A 481 18.95 0.32 -6.26
C TRP A 481 18.74 0.16 -4.75
N THR A 482 17.51 0.41 -4.32
CA THR A 482 17.05 0.16 -2.96
C THR A 482 16.08 -1.00 -2.96
N ARG A 483 16.23 -1.90 -2.01
CA ARG A 483 15.32 -3.03 -1.71
C ARG A 483 14.81 -3.77 -2.97
N GLN A 484 14.49 -5.03 -2.83
CA GLN A 484 13.88 -5.88 -3.86
C GLN A 484 12.85 -6.82 -3.21
N TRP A 485 11.68 -6.92 -3.79
CA TRP A 485 10.64 -7.88 -3.41
C TRP A 485 9.52 -8.06 -4.46
#